data_febc1142d82cd365a078a56e8a391848
#
_entry.id   febc1142d82cd365a078a56e8a391848
#
_cell.length_a   1.000
_cell.length_b   1.000
_cell.length_c   1.000
_cell.angle_alpha   90.00
_cell.angle_beta   90.00
_cell.angle_gamma   90.00
#
_symmetry.space_group_name_H-M   'P 1'
#
loop_
_entity.id
_entity.type
_entity.pdbx_description
1 polymer ?
#
loop_
_entity_poly.entity_id
_entity_poly.type
_entity_poly.pdbx_seq_one_letter_code
_entity_poly.pdbx_strand_id
1 'polypeptide(L)'
;MSTSDAPAAPGDPLPAGAGAHLRATSIHVTLGARTVLADVSVTVSARSRLAVVGENGRGKSTLLHVLAGLRAPDSGTVTRAGTVGVARQAIPFRAGQTVGDLVAETIAPAQRALRDLAAATAALAAGAAGADDAYGAALDAATRLDAWDAERRVDIALAALRACTDRARPLATLSVGQRHRVRLGCLLGAAHDILLLDEPTNHLDRDGLDFLTERLRAHPGGFAVVSHDRALLRAVAEEFLDLDPSRDGRPQLFAGGYAGWQEGRRRARERWEHDHEDQLAERARLREAVAGARERLSTGWRPDKGHGKHQRQSRAPGVVQALRRREAELDAHVVTVPEPPLRLRFPELPARAGTPLLRADEVAVAGRTARPVTLALAAGERLLVTGRNGAGKSTLLAVLAGELAPTTGDVRHHATARVALVGQEVPDWDPEPTAQEFYERHVRGLELNDGIAPLPLAATGLLEKGARHTPVGRLSQGQQRRLHLAVRLAARPNVLLFDEPTNHLSAALVDELTAALRETAAAVVVATHDRQLLADLARWPHLRLPSDG
;
A
#
# COMPACT_ATOMS: atom_id res chain seq x y z
N MET A 1 -43.83 -10.73 15.83
CA MET A 1 -44.42 -10.89 14.49
C MET A 1 -44.38 -9.51 13.82
N SER A 2 -43.46 -9.28 12.99
CA SER A 2 -43.47 -8.21 12.00
C SER A 2 -42.50 -8.63 10.90
N THR A 3 -43.04 -9.16 9.86
CA THR A 3 -42.39 -9.51 8.60
C THR A 3 -42.02 -8.23 7.90
N SER A 4 -40.70 -7.91 7.91
CA SER A 4 -40.16 -6.84 7.06
C SER A 4 -40.19 -7.34 5.61
N ASP A 5 -41.13 -6.83 4.83
CA ASP A 5 -41.13 -6.90 3.37
C ASP A 5 -39.84 -6.19 2.86
N ALA A 6 -38.86 -6.98 2.49
CA ALA A 6 -37.75 -6.48 1.69
C ALA A 6 -38.29 -6.23 0.25
N PRO A 7 -38.11 -5.02 -0.34
CA PRO A 7 -38.53 -4.77 -1.70
C PRO A 7 -37.80 -5.76 -2.64
N ALA A 8 -38.58 -6.32 -3.57
CA ALA A 8 -38.07 -7.17 -4.64
C ALA A 8 -36.89 -6.48 -5.33
N ALA A 9 -35.75 -7.16 -5.42
CA ALA A 9 -34.57 -6.63 -6.08
C ALA A 9 -34.92 -6.27 -7.54
N PRO A 10 -34.57 -5.05 -8.00
CA PRO A 10 -34.69 -4.73 -9.42
C PRO A 10 -33.90 -5.78 -10.21
N GLY A 11 -34.39 -6.22 -11.35
CA GLY A 11 -33.72 -7.21 -12.21
C GLY A 11 -32.25 -6.87 -12.38
N ASP A 12 -31.38 -7.90 -12.41
CA ASP A 12 -29.95 -7.71 -12.52
C ASP A 12 -29.62 -6.74 -13.67
N PRO A 13 -28.82 -5.70 -13.45
CA PRO A 13 -28.51 -4.73 -14.50
C PRO A 13 -27.77 -5.43 -15.64
N LEU A 14 -28.16 -5.13 -16.88
CA LEU A 14 -27.39 -5.56 -18.06
C LEU A 14 -26.13 -4.72 -18.22
N PRO A 15 -25.06 -5.28 -18.84
CA PRO A 15 -23.89 -4.51 -19.18
C PRO A 15 -24.23 -3.26 -19.98
N ALA A 16 -23.76 -2.10 -19.54
CA ALA A 16 -23.98 -0.80 -20.16
C ALA A 16 -22.90 -0.47 -21.20
N GLY A 17 -21.87 -1.31 -21.32
CA GLY A 17 -20.76 -1.13 -22.25
C GLY A 17 -20.03 0.22 -22.04
N ALA A 18 -19.89 1.01 -23.11
CA ALA A 18 -19.19 2.31 -23.04
C ALA A 18 -19.86 3.35 -22.12
N GLY A 19 -21.15 3.17 -21.78
CA GLY A 19 -21.88 4.04 -20.84
C GLY A 19 -21.67 3.68 -19.37
N ALA A 20 -21.01 2.57 -19.08
CA ALA A 20 -20.78 2.13 -17.71
C ALA A 20 -19.90 3.10 -16.93
N HIS A 21 -20.32 3.46 -15.72
CA HIS A 21 -19.55 4.28 -14.83
C HIS A 21 -19.94 4.13 -13.37
N LEU A 22 -18.95 4.34 -12.49
CA LEU A 22 -19.11 4.57 -11.06
C LEU A 22 -18.55 5.96 -10.76
N ARG A 23 -19.37 6.86 -10.26
CA ARG A 23 -18.94 8.20 -9.92
C ARG A 23 -19.22 8.48 -8.46
N ALA A 24 -18.18 8.71 -7.70
CA ALA A 24 -18.21 9.19 -6.33
C ALA A 24 -17.90 10.70 -6.33
N THR A 25 -18.67 11.48 -5.59
CA THR A 25 -18.50 12.94 -5.48
C THR A 25 -18.51 13.33 -4.01
N SER A 26 -17.41 13.97 -3.56
CA SER A 26 -17.21 14.52 -2.20
C SER A 26 -17.53 13.50 -1.10
N ILE A 27 -17.01 12.28 -1.23
CA ILE A 27 -17.27 11.20 -0.29
C ILE A 27 -16.53 11.42 1.01
N HIS A 28 -17.28 11.34 2.12
CA HIS A 28 -16.73 11.29 3.47
C HIS A 28 -17.15 9.97 4.14
N VAL A 29 -16.21 9.34 4.84
CA VAL A 29 -16.46 8.14 5.64
C VAL A 29 -15.64 8.17 6.92
N THR A 30 -16.33 7.96 8.04
CA THR A 30 -15.75 7.84 9.38
C THR A 30 -15.92 6.43 9.91
N LEU A 31 -14.89 5.85 10.50
CA LEU A 31 -14.91 4.56 11.18
C LEU A 31 -14.61 4.75 12.67
N GLY A 32 -15.62 4.62 13.51
CA GLY A 32 -15.52 4.99 14.93
C GLY A 32 -15.23 6.47 15.07
N ALA A 33 -14.11 6.84 15.70
CA ALA A 33 -13.70 8.24 15.87
C ALA A 33 -12.74 8.74 14.76
N ARG A 34 -12.44 7.92 13.74
CA ARG A 34 -11.43 8.25 12.73
C ARG A 34 -12.08 8.50 11.37
N THR A 35 -11.86 9.67 10.79
CA THR A 35 -12.16 9.94 9.39
C THR A 35 -11.17 9.17 8.51
N VAL A 36 -11.70 8.33 7.63
CA VAL A 36 -10.94 7.43 6.75
C VAL A 36 -10.93 7.93 5.32
N LEU A 37 -12.05 8.51 4.87
CA LEU A 37 -12.17 9.19 3.59
C LEU A 37 -12.67 10.63 3.84
N ALA A 38 -11.98 11.61 3.29
CA ALA A 38 -12.34 13.03 3.39
C ALA A 38 -12.33 13.65 1.98
N ASP A 39 -13.49 14.13 1.53
CA ASP A 39 -13.71 14.82 0.25
C ASP A 39 -13.15 14.07 -0.97
N VAL A 40 -13.40 12.75 -1.03
CA VAL A 40 -12.93 11.91 -2.12
C VAL A 40 -13.89 11.99 -3.31
N SER A 41 -13.37 12.42 -4.46
CA SER A 41 -14.12 12.44 -5.73
C SER A 41 -13.35 11.64 -6.77
N VAL A 42 -14.00 10.63 -7.36
CA VAL A 42 -13.38 9.76 -8.37
C VAL A 42 -14.45 9.19 -9.31
N THR A 43 -14.07 9.00 -10.56
CA THR A 43 -14.92 8.34 -11.56
C THR A 43 -14.17 7.13 -12.12
N VAL A 44 -14.83 5.97 -12.11
CA VAL A 44 -14.37 4.76 -12.79
C VAL A 44 -15.33 4.51 -13.95
N SER A 45 -14.88 4.72 -15.17
CA SER A 45 -15.64 4.51 -16.41
C SER A 45 -15.26 3.17 -17.07
N ALA A 46 -15.94 2.81 -18.14
CA ALA A 46 -15.61 1.62 -18.94
C ALA A 46 -14.17 1.61 -19.51
N ARG A 47 -13.49 2.77 -19.53
CA ARG A 47 -12.10 2.88 -20.01
C ARG A 47 -11.08 3.08 -18.90
N SER A 48 -11.53 3.24 -17.67
CA SER A 48 -10.61 3.52 -16.55
C SER A 48 -9.73 2.32 -16.24
N ARG A 49 -8.45 2.60 -16.03
CA ARG A 49 -7.40 1.68 -15.57
C ARG A 49 -6.81 2.25 -14.28
N LEU A 50 -7.65 2.29 -13.22
CA LEU A 50 -7.37 3.00 -12.00
C LEU A 50 -6.71 2.10 -10.95
N ALA A 51 -5.57 2.54 -10.42
CA ALA A 51 -5.01 2.01 -9.18
C ALA A 51 -5.39 2.93 -8.02
N VAL A 52 -5.85 2.37 -6.89
CA VAL A 52 -6.02 3.10 -5.63
C VAL A 52 -4.87 2.72 -4.71
N VAL A 53 -4.02 3.70 -4.42
CA VAL A 53 -2.79 3.52 -3.65
C VAL A 53 -2.82 4.32 -2.35
N GLY A 54 -1.89 4.03 -1.46
CA GLY A 54 -1.74 4.67 -0.16
C GLY A 54 -1.41 3.66 0.92
N GLU A 55 -1.04 4.15 2.09
CA GLU A 55 -0.70 3.32 3.24
C GLU A 55 -1.89 2.49 3.75
N ASN A 56 -1.58 1.45 4.55
CA ASN A 56 -2.63 0.66 5.20
C ASN A 56 -3.44 1.53 6.17
N GLY A 57 -4.77 1.37 6.10
CA GLY A 57 -5.70 2.17 6.90
C GLY A 57 -6.05 3.55 6.32
N ARG A 58 -5.61 3.89 5.10
CA ARG A 58 -5.99 5.14 4.39
C ARG A 58 -7.35 5.05 3.67
N GLY A 59 -8.08 3.94 3.81
CA GLY A 59 -9.44 3.83 3.27
C GLY A 59 -9.56 3.24 1.88
N LYS A 60 -8.51 2.63 1.32
CA LYS A 60 -8.54 1.99 0.00
C LYS A 60 -9.73 1.02 -0.16
N SER A 61 -9.81 0.01 0.70
CA SER A 61 -10.92 -0.96 0.70
C SER A 61 -12.27 -0.30 1.00
N THR A 62 -12.29 0.72 1.87
CA THR A 62 -13.50 1.48 2.19
C THR A 62 -14.03 2.20 0.95
N LEU A 63 -13.15 2.83 0.17
CA LEU A 63 -13.53 3.50 -1.07
C LEU A 63 -14.12 2.49 -2.08
N LEU A 64 -13.46 1.33 -2.27
CA LEU A 64 -14.01 0.30 -3.16
C LEU A 64 -15.39 -0.20 -2.67
N HIS A 65 -15.59 -0.36 -1.36
CA HIS A 65 -16.89 -0.74 -0.80
C HIS A 65 -17.96 0.34 -1.01
N VAL A 66 -17.61 1.61 -0.91
CA VAL A 66 -18.53 2.73 -1.20
C VAL A 66 -18.89 2.75 -2.68
N LEU A 67 -17.92 2.64 -3.58
CA LEU A 67 -18.15 2.55 -5.03
C LEU A 67 -19.03 1.35 -5.40
N ALA A 68 -18.82 0.22 -4.74
CA ALA A 68 -19.61 -1.00 -4.94
C ALA A 68 -21.04 -0.91 -4.37
N GLY A 69 -21.36 0.09 -3.54
CA GLY A 69 -22.65 0.16 -2.84
C GLY A 69 -22.77 -0.75 -1.64
N LEU A 70 -21.68 -1.33 -1.20
CA LEU A 70 -21.61 -2.23 -0.04
C LEU A 70 -21.54 -1.47 1.29
N ARG A 71 -21.24 -0.18 1.20
CA ARG A 71 -21.21 0.76 2.30
C ARG A 71 -21.77 2.11 1.84
N ALA A 72 -22.69 2.67 2.62
CA ALA A 72 -23.12 4.05 2.44
C ALA A 72 -22.02 5.00 2.95
N PRO A 73 -21.73 6.11 2.26
CA PRO A 73 -20.89 7.17 2.80
C PRO A 73 -21.65 7.97 3.85
N ASP A 74 -20.93 8.66 4.75
CA ASP A 74 -21.54 9.56 5.73
C ASP A 74 -22.06 10.84 5.04
N SER A 75 -21.35 11.28 3.99
CA SER A 75 -21.80 12.36 3.10
C SER A 75 -21.21 12.19 1.70
N GLY A 76 -21.75 12.93 0.73
CA GLY A 76 -21.43 12.78 -0.69
C GLY A 76 -22.40 11.87 -1.41
N THR A 77 -22.17 11.65 -2.70
CA THR A 77 -23.06 10.86 -3.56
C THR A 77 -22.29 9.86 -4.41
N VAL A 78 -22.92 8.71 -4.69
CA VAL A 78 -22.39 7.72 -5.63
C VAL A 78 -23.44 7.38 -6.66
N THR A 79 -23.11 7.60 -7.93
CA THR A 79 -23.93 7.18 -9.07
C THR A 79 -23.29 5.96 -9.74
N ARG A 80 -24.15 5.03 -10.19
CA ARG A 80 -23.72 3.76 -10.80
C ARG A 80 -24.53 3.49 -12.05
N ALA A 81 -23.85 3.10 -13.12
CA ALA A 81 -24.46 2.60 -14.34
C ALA A 81 -23.66 1.40 -14.84
N GLY A 82 -24.35 0.33 -15.24
CA GLY A 82 -23.74 -0.92 -15.68
C GLY A 82 -23.50 -1.93 -14.54
N THR A 83 -22.89 -3.05 -14.91
CA THR A 83 -22.62 -4.19 -14.03
C THR A 83 -21.28 -4.03 -13.31
N VAL A 84 -21.26 -4.37 -12.02
CA VAL A 84 -20.05 -4.21 -11.17
C VAL A 84 -19.68 -5.55 -10.56
N GLY A 85 -18.47 -6.00 -10.85
CA GLY A 85 -17.86 -7.15 -10.21
C GLY A 85 -16.94 -6.71 -9.06
N VAL A 86 -17.03 -7.37 -7.89
CA VAL A 86 -16.27 -6.98 -6.70
C VAL A 86 -15.49 -8.18 -6.14
N ALA A 87 -14.15 -8.07 -6.13
CA ALA A 87 -13.28 -8.96 -5.37
C ALA A 87 -12.99 -8.31 -4.01
N ARG A 88 -13.41 -8.99 -2.92
CA ARG A 88 -13.16 -8.55 -1.53
C ARG A 88 -12.08 -9.40 -0.90
N GLN A 89 -11.35 -8.82 0.04
CA GLN A 89 -10.38 -9.53 0.85
C GLN A 89 -11.02 -10.61 1.74
N ALA A 90 -12.15 -10.30 2.38
CA ALA A 90 -12.95 -11.28 3.14
C ALA A 90 -14.13 -11.76 2.28
N ILE A 91 -14.31 -13.08 2.21
CA ILE A 91 -15.33 -13.71 1.38
C ILE A 91 -16.43 -14.30 2.28
N PRO A 92 -17.57 -13.63 2.45
CA PRO A 92 -18.72 -14.25 3.08
C PRO A 92 -19.25 -15.36 2.17
N PHE A 93 -19.60 -16.51 2.75
CA PHE A 93 -20.28 -17.62 2.08
C PHE A 93 -21.41 -18.13 2.96
N ARG A 94 -22.43 -18.73 2.34
CA ARG A 94 -23.56 -19.30 3.07
C ARG A 94 -23.20 -20.70 3.58
N ALA A 95 -23.79 -21.11 4.69
CA ALA A 95 -23.64 -22.48 5.16
C ALA A 95 -24.10 -23.48 4.09
N GLY A 96 -23.29 -24.48 3.78
CA GLY A 96 -23.58 -25.48 2.75
C GLY A 96 -23.30 -25.04 1.31
N GLN A 97 -22.96 -23.79 1.05
CA GLN A 97 -22.67 -23.30 -0.31
C GLN A 97 -21.46 -24.03 -0.92
N THR A 98 -21.61 -24.54 -2.13
CA THR A 98 -20.57 -25.26 -2.89
C THR A 98 -19.89 -24.35 -3.91
N VAL A 99 -18.79 -24.83 -4.50
CA VAL A 99 -18.14 -24.18 -5.66
C VAL A 99 -19.12 -24.08 -6.83
N GLY A 100 -19.93 -25.12 -7.06
CA GLY A 100 -20.95 -25.15 -8.11
C GLY A 100 -22.02 -24.07 -7.94
N ASP A 101 -22.50 -23.86 -6.69
CA ASP A 101 -23.46 -22.80 -6.39
C ASP A 101 -22.90 -21.42 -6.71
N LEU A 102 -21.64 -21.17 -6.34
CA LEU A 102 -20.98 -19.89 -6.63
C LEU A 102 -20.82 -19.65 -8.14
N VAL A 103 -20.46 -20.68 -8.88
CA VAL A 103 -20.38 -20.58 -10.35
C VAL A 103 -21.75 -20.36 -10.96
N ALA A 104 -22.76 -21.13 -10.53
CA ALA A 104 -24.13 -20.97 -11.00
C ALA A 104 -24.68 -19.56 -10.72
N GLU A 105 -24.43 -19.00 -9.52
CA GLU A 105 -24.74 -17.61 -9.19
C GLU A 105 -24.04 -16.62 -10.14
N THR A 106 -22.78 -16.87 -10.46
CA THR A 106 -21.97 -16.01 -11.33
C THR A 106 -22.51 -15.98 -12.77
N ILE A 107 -22.89 -17.11 -13.33
CA ILE A 107 -23.38 -17.21 -14.72
C ILE A 107 -24.90 -17.10 -14.85
N ALA A 108 -25.62 -16.98 -13.73
CA ALA A 108 -27.09 -16.90 -13.73
C ALA A 108 -27.65 -15.80 -14.65
N PRO A 109 -27.09 -14.57 -14.72
CA PRO A 109 -27.56 -13.57 -15.67
C PRO A 109 -27.45 -14.03 -17.14
N ALA A 110 -26.31 -14.63 -17.49
CA ALA A 110 -26.09 -15.17 -18.83
C ALA A 110 -27.05 -16.31 -19.17
N GLN A 111 -27.25 -17.24 -18.23
CA GLN A 111 -28.20 -18.34 -18.40
C GLN A 111 -29.66 -17.86 -18.52
N ARG A 112 -30.04 -16.81 -17.77
CA ARG A 112 -31.37 -16.18 -17.94
C ARG A 112 -31.52 -15.60 -19.34
N ALA A 113 -30.55 -14.81 -19.80
CA ALA A 113 -30.59 -14.21 -21.14
C ALA A 113 -30.73 -15.26 -22.26
N LEU A 114 -30.05 -16.40 -22.15
CA LEU A 114 -30.20 -17.50 -23.10
C LEU A 114 -31.60 -18.15 -23.05
N ARG A 115 -32.19 -18.33 -21.86
CA ARG A 115 -33.55 -18.83 -21.72
C ARG A 115 -34.59 -17.85 -22.31
N ASP A 116 -34.41 -16.56 -22.05
CA ASP A 116 -35.29 -15.51 -22.56
C ASP A 116 -35.18 -15.42 -24.09
N LEU A 117 -33.98 -15.56 -24.65
CA LEU A 117 -33.76 -15.62 -26.09
C LEU A 117 -34.45 -16.86 -26.71
N ALA A 118 -34.34 -18.02 -26.09
CA ALA A 118 -35.04 -19.24 -26.56
C ALA A 118 -36.56 -19.08 -26.51
N ALA A 119 -37.11 -18.50 -25.45
CA ALA A 119 -38.53 -18.22 -25.31
C ALA A 119 -39.02 -17.20 -26.36
N ALA A 120 -38.26 -16.11 -26.57
CA ALA A 120 -38.57 -15.08 -27.56
C ALA A 120 -38.50 -15.64 -28.99
N THR A 121 -37.54 -16.53 -29.28
CA THR A 121 -37.42 -17.24 -30.56
C THR A 121 -38.65 -18.10 -30.83
N ALA A 122 -39.12 -18.83 -29.82
CA ALA A 122 -40.33 -19.66 -29.93
C ALA A 122 -41.60 -18.81 -30.14
N ALA A 123 -41.72 -17.67 -29.45
CA ALA A 123 -42.81 -16.71 -29.60
C ALA A 123 -42.83 -16.08 -31.00
N LEU A 124 -41.64 -15.74 -31.53
CA LEU A 124 -41.48 -15.22 -32.89
C LEU A 124 -41.93 -16.25 -33.94
N ALA A 125 -41.48 -17.50 -33.78
CA ALA A 125 -41.90 -18.60 -34.67
C ALA A 125 -43.41 -18.89 -34.61
N ALA A 126 -44.06 -18.61 -33.48
CA ALA A 126 -45.50 -18.73 -33.31
C ALA A 126 -46.28 -17.50 -33.81
N GLY A 127 -45.64 -16.46 -34.28
CA GLY A 127 -46.28 -15.23 -34.77
C GLY A 127 -46.95 -14.40 -33.67
N ALA A 128 -46.45 -14.47 -32.43
CA ALA A 128 -47.02 -13.73 -31.29
C ALA A 128 -46.80 -12.21 -31.45
N ALA A 129 -47.81 -11.42 -31.06
CA ALA A 129 -47.71 -9.96 -31.14
C ALA A 129 -46.54 -9.41 -30.27
N GLY A 130 -45.72 -8.55 -30.83
CA GLY A 130 -44.54 -7.98 -30.16
C GLY A 130 -43.34 -8.93 -30.00
N ALA A 131 -43.37 -10.10 -30.64
CA ALA A 131 -42.31 -11.10 -30.56
C ALA A 131 -41.00 -10.62 -31.20
N ASP A 132 -41.07 -9.76 -32.23
CA ASP A 132 -39.89 -9.15 -32.88
C ASP A 132 -39.08 -8.29 -31.89
N ASP A 133 -39.77 -7.41 -31.18
CA ASP A 133 -39.13 -6.53 -30.19
C ASP A 133 -38.56 -7.36 -29.03
N ALA A 134 -39.31 -8.36 -28.54
CA ALA A 134 -38.85 -9.24 -27.47
C ALA A 134 -37.64 -10.07 -27.89
N TYR A 135 -37.58 -10.55 -29.12
CA TYR A 135 -36.44 -11.27 -29.67
C TYR A 135 -35.21 -10.35 -29.78
N GLY A 136 -35.38 -9.13 -30.31
CA GLY A 136 -34.31 -8.15 -30.40
C GLY A 136 -33.70 -7.82 -29.04
N ALA A 137 -34.56 -7.57 -28.04
CA ALA A 137 -34.12 -7.29 -26.68
C ALA A 137 -33.37 -8.47 -26.02
N ALA A 138 -33.88 -9.70 -26.19
CA ALA A 138 -33.27 -10.90 -25.63
C ALA A 138 -31.91 -11.23 -26.30
N LEU A 139 -31.81 -11.04 -27.61
CA LEU A 139 -30.58 -11.24 -28.35
C LEU A 139 -29.52 -10.20 -27.95
N ASP A 140 -29.91 -8.95 -27.79
CA ASP A 140 -29.03 -7.88 -27.30
C ASP A 140 -28.52 -8.19 -25.89
N ALA A 141 -29.38 -8.63 -24.97
CA ALA A 141 -29.01 -9.05 -23.62
C ALA A 141 -28.01 -10.22 -23.62
N ALA A 142 -28.30 -11.28 -24.41
CA ALA A 142 -27.41 -12.43 -24.52
C ALA A 142 -26.05 -12.07 -25.12
N THR A 143 -26.03 -11.14 -26.09
CA THR A 143 -24.80 -10.65 -26.72
C THR A 143 -23.98 -9.81 -25.77
N ARG A 144 -24.61 -8.89 -25.03
CA ARG A 144 -23.90 -8.05 -24.04
C ARG A 144 -23.27 -8.84 -22.89
N LEU A 145 -23.93 -9.93 -22.47
CA LEU A 145 -23.41 -10.83 -21.43
C LEU A 145 -22.43 -11.86 -22.01
N ASP A 146 -22.23 -11.90 -23.33
CA ASP A 146 -21.48 -12.98 -24.00
C ASP A 146 -21.88 -14.34 -23.43
N ALA A 147 -23.22 -14.58 -23.45
CA ALA A 147 -23.88 -15.59 -22.61
C ALA A 147 -23.51 -17.01 -22.99
N TRP A 148 -23.22 -17.27 -24.28
CA TRP A 148 -22.91 -18.60 -24.81
C TRP A 148 -21.61 -19.18 -24.26
N ASP A 149 -20.62 -18.32 -23.93
CA ASP A 149 -19.30 -18.72 -23.44
C ASP A 149 -19.11 -18.51 -21.92
N ALA A 150 -20.17 -18.11 -21.19
CA ALA A 150 -20.09 -17.72 -19.79
C ALA A 150 -19.49 -18.81 -18.88
N GLU A 151 -19.92 -20.06 -19.01
CA GLU A 151 -19.43 -21.20 -18.23
C GLU A 151 -17.97 -21.51 -18.57
N ARG A 152 -17.66 -21.57 -19.87
CA ARG A 152 -16.30 -21.84 -20.36
C ARG A 152 -15.30 -20.79 -19.87
N ARG A 153 -15.68 -19.51 -19.86
CA ARG A 153 -14.82 -18.44 -19.34
C ARG A 153 -14.50 -18.63 -17.86
N VAL A 154 -15.49 -19.00 -17.05
CA VAL A 154 -15.29 -19.30 -15.63
C VAL A 154 -14.38 -20.51 -15.45
N ASP A 155 -14.58 -21.59 -16.21
CA ASP A 155 -13.74 -22.79 -16.13
C ASP A 155 -12.27 -22.50 -16.49
N ILE A 156 -12.04 -21.73 -17.54
CA ILE A 156 -10.70 -21.29 -17.94
C ILE A 156 -10.04 -20.48 -16.80
N ALA A 157 -10.79 -19.56 -16.21
CA ALA A 157 -10.26 -18.72 -15.13
C ALA A 157 -9.97 -19.53 -13.86
N LEU A 158 -10.84 -20.49 -13.49
CA LEU A 158 -10.60 -21.38 -12.35
C LEU A 158 -9.36 -22.24 -12.56
N ALA A 159 -9.21 -22.83 -13.75
CA ALA A 159 -8.03 -23.65 -14.08
C ALA A 159 -6.74 -22.85 -14.06
N ALA A 160 -6.72 -21.66 -14.66
CA ALA A 160 -5.54 -20.78 -14.72
C ALA A 160 -5.10 -20.29 -13.34
N LEU A 161 -6.06 -20.05 -12.43
CA LEU A 161 -5.77 -19.67 -11.04
C LEU A 161 -5.48 -20.88 -10.13
N ARG A 162 -5.45 -22.10 -10.66
CA ARG A 162 -5.34 -23.34 -9.87
C ARG A 162 -6.34 -23.37 -8.72
N ALA A 163 -7.55 -22.88 -8.98
CA ALA A 163 -8.66 -22.89 -8.06
C ALA A 163 -9.31 -24.28 -8.00
N CYS A 164 -10.14 -24.52 -6.98
CA CYS A 164 -10.92 -25.75 -6.91
C CYS A 164 -11.95 -25.77 -8.04
N THR A 165 -11.90 -26.81 -8.88
CA THR A 165 -12.84 -27.02 -10.00
C THR A 165 -13.92 -28.04 -9.67
N ASP A 166 -13.81 -28.75 -8.54
CA ASP A 166 -14.84 -29.69 -8.05
C ASP A 166 -16.08 -28.91 -7.62
N ARG A 167 -17.12 -28.96 -8.46
CA ARG A 167 -18.39 -28.26 -8.27
C ARG A 167 -19.15 -28.68 -7.02
N ALA A 168 -19.01 -29.94 -6.58
CA ALA A 168 -19.71 -30.46 -5.41
C ALA A 168 -19.04 -30.06 -4.09
N ARG A 169 -17.82 -29.54 -4.12
CA ARG A 169 -17.04 -29.24 -2.92
C ARG A 169 -17.59 -28.05 -2.16
N PRO A 170 -17.91 -28.20 -0.85
CA PRO A 170 -18.38 -27.08 -0.02
C PRO A 170 -17.29 -26.02 0.17
N LEU A 171 -17.64 -24.74 0.03
CA LEU A 171 -16.70 -23.62 0.23
C LEU A 171 -16.12 -23.58 1.64
N ALA A 172 -16.86 -24.05 2.64
CA ALA A 172 -16.40 -24.15 4.02
C ALA A 172 -15.16 -25.05 4.21
N THR A 173 -14.99 -26.07 3.35
CA THR A 173 -13.87 -27.02 3.42
C THR A 173 -12.60 -26.51 2.73
N LEU A 174 -12.68 -25.41 2.01
CA LEU A 174 -11.57 -24.81 1.32
C LEU A 174 -10.79 -23.90 2.27
N SER A 175 -9.45 -23.83 2.09
CA SER A 175 -8.64 -22.82 2.75
C SER A 175 -9.03 -21.41 2.30
N VAL A 176 -8.63 -20.38 3.06
CA VAL A 176 -8.88 -18.98 2.70
C VAL A 176 -8.35 -18.66 1.29
N GLY A 177 -7.12 -19.09 0.98
CA GLY A 177 -6.53 -18.88 -0.34
C GLY A 177 -7.23 -19.64 -1.46
N GLN A 178 -7.71 -20.86 -1.20
CA GLN A 178 -8.51 -21.60 -2.20
C GLN A 178 -9.84 -20.91 -2.48
N ARG A 179 -10.56 -20.45 -1.45
CA ARG A 179 -11.79 -19.67 -1.61
C ARG A 179 -11.57 -18.40 -2.41
N HIS A 180 -10.46 -17.69 -2.08
CA HIS A 180 -10.10 -16.46 -2.82
C HIS A 180 -9.93 -16.75 -4.31
N ARG A 181 -9.16 -17.78 -4.68
CA ARG A 181 -8.93 -18.16 -6.08
C ARG A 181 -10.22 -18.56 -6.81
N VAL A 182 -11.11 -19.32 -6.15
CA VAL A 182 -12.41 -19.69 -6.75
C VAL A 182 -13.23 -18.43 -7.05
N ARG A 183 -13.35 -17.51 -6.08
CA ARG A 183 -14.13 -16.30 -6.28
C ARG A 183 -13.52 -15.36 -7.33
N LEU A 184 -12.21 -15.21 -7.33
CA LEU A 184 -11.50 -14.42 -8.34
C LEU A 184 -11.69 -15.03 -9.75
N GLY A 185 -11.65 -16.37 -9.88
CA GLY A 185 -11.93 -17.07 -11.14
C GLY A 185 -13.34 -16.82 -11.64
N CYS A 186 -14.34 -16.93 -10.76
CA CYS A 186 -15.72 -16.58 -11.09
C CYS A 186 -15.82 -15.11 -11.55
N LEU A 187 -15.23 -14.18 -10.82
CA LEU A 187 -15.27 -12.76 -11.15
C LEU A 187 -14.65 -12.44 -12.51
N LEU A 188 -13.46 -13.01 -12.79
CA LEU A 188 -12.74 -12.78 -14.04
C LEU A 188 -13.39 -13.51 -15.24
N GLY A 189 -14.17 -14.56 -15.00
CA GLY A 189 -14.96 -15.26 -16.02
C GLY A 189 -16.30 -14.59 -16.31
N ALA A 190 -16.81 -13.77 -15.39
CA ALA A 190 -18.05 -13.02 -15.58
C ALA A 190 -17.84 -11.80 -16.50
N ALA A 191 -18.88 -11.42 -17.25
CA ALA A 191 -18.88 -10.26 -18.13
C ALA A 191 -19.37 -9.01 -17.38
N HIS A 192 -18.52 -8.42 -16.54
CA HIS A 192 -18.83 -7.17 -15.87
C HIS A 192 -18.27 -5.96 -16.63
N ASP A 193 -18.99 -4.84 -16.62
CA ASP A 193 -18.52 -3.58 -17.19
C ASP A 193 -17.39 -2.96 -16.38
N ILE A 194 -17.45 -3.09 -15.04
CA ILE A 194 -16.46 -2.51 -14.13
C ILE A 194 -16.07 -3.55 -13.08
N LEU A 195 -14.76 -3.69 -12.86
CA LEU A 195 -14.20 -4.53 -11.82
C LEU A 195 -13.65 -3.67 -10.68
N LEU A 196 -14.02 -3.99 -9.44
CA LEU A 196 -13.45 -3.42 -8.22
C LEU A 196 -12.67 -4.52 -7.50
N LEU A 197 -11.35 -4.41 -7.45
CA LEU A 197 -10.45 -5.46 -7.02
C LEU A 197 -9.67 -5.02 -5.78
N ASP A 198 -9.95 -5.64 -4.63
CA ASP A 198 -9.26 -5.36 -3.37
C ASP A 198 -8.25 -6.48 -3.07
N GLU A 199 -6.96 -6.17 -3.24
CA GLU A 199 -5.82 -7.07 -3.08
C GLU A 199 -5.99 -8.41 -3.83
N PRO A 200 -6.27 -8.40 -5.15
CA PRO A 200 -6.54 -9.62 -5.92
C PRO A 200 -5.31 -10.52 -6.08
N THR A 201 -4.13 -10.01 -5.79
CA THR A 201 -2.85 -10.71 -5.89
C THR A 201 -2.58 -11.64 -4.72
N ASN A 202 -3.30 -11.50 -3.61
CA ASN A 202 -3.12 -12.34 -2.42
C ASN A 202 -3.41 -13.82 -2.74
N HIS A 203 -2.54 -14.70 -2.25
CA HIS A 203 -2.64 -16.16 -2.42
C HIS A 203 -2.53 -16.66 -3.88
N LEU A 204 -2.07 -15.82 -4.82
CA LEU A 204 -1.74 -16.24 -6.18
C LEU A 204 -0.26 -16.64 -6.27
N ASP A 205 0.01 -17.68 -7.03
CA ASP A 205 1.35 -18.02 -7.48
C ASP A 205 1.70 -17.19 -8.74
N ARG A 206 2.91 -17.40 -9.27
CA ARG A 206 3.39 -16.64 -10.43
C ARG A 206 2.47 -16.78 -11.63
N ASP A 207 2.03 -18.00 -11.93
CA ASP A 207 1.19 -18.27 -13.10
C ASP A 207 -0.17 -17.58 -12.94
N GLY A 208 -0.75 -17.61 -11.72
CA GLY A 208 -1.98 -16.90 -11.38
C GLY A 208 -1.85 -15.38 -11.47
N LEU A 209 -0.71 -14.82 -11.07
CA LEU A 209 -0.41 -13.39 -11.20
C LEU A 209 -0.27 -12.96 -12.67
N ASP A 210 0.39 -13.79 -13.49
CA ASP A 210 0.55 -13.52 -14.92
C ASP A 210 -0.82 -13.60 -15.63
N PHE A 211 -1.63 -14.61 -15.31
CA PHE A 211 -3.00 -14.71 -15.80
C PHE A 211 -3.88 -13.51 -15.41
N LEU A 212 -3.86 -13.10 -14.13
CA LEU A 212 -4.59 -11.91 -13.66
C LEU A 212 -4.17 -10.67 -14.42
N THR A 213 -2.86 -10.48 -14.61
CA THR A 213 -2.30 -9.33 -15.33
C THR A 213 -2.80 -9.29 -16.77
N GLU A 214 -2.78 -10.43 -17.47
CA GLU A 214 -3.25 -10.55 -18.85
C GLU A 214 -4.76 -10.32 -18.97
N ARG A 215 -5.54 -10.89 -18.05
CA ARG A 215 -7.00 -10.69 -18.02
C ARG A 215 -7.40 -9.25 -17.78
N LEU A 216 -6.71 -8.52 -16.88
CA LEU A 216 -6.97 -7.10 -16.63
C LEU A 216 -6.57 -6.23 -17.84
N ARG A 217 -5.48 -6.55 -18.53
CA ARG A 217 -5.10 -5.86 -19.77
C ARG A 217 -6.13 -6.06 -20.88
N ALA A 218 -6.64 -7.28 -21.01
CA ALA A 218 -7.62 -7.64 -22.03
C ALA A 218 -9.08 -7.30 -21.64
N HIS A 219 -9.31 -6.81 -20.40
CA HIS A 219 -10.65 -6.52 -19.94
C HIS A 219 -11.29 -5.39 -20.78
N PRO A 220 -12.45 -5.61 -21.43
CA PRO A 220 -13.07 -4.62 -22.31
C PRO A 220 -13.67 -3.43 -21.54
N GLY A 221 -14.03 -3.65 -20.28
CA GLY A 221 -14.57 -2.64 -19.38
C GLY A 221 -13.51 -1.95 -18.51
N GLY A 222 -13.95 -1.13 -17.56
CA GLY A 222 -13.08 -0.42 -16.63
C GLY A 222 -12.74 -1.23 -15.39
N PHE A 223 -11.71 -0.80 -14.66
CA PHE A 223 -11.45 -1.34 -13.33
C PHE A 223 -10.84 -0.32 -12.37
N ALA A 224 -11.05 -0.57 -11.06
CA ALA A 224 -10.28 0.03 -10.00
C ALA A 224 -9.64 -1.09 -9.17
N VAL A 225 -8.33 -1.03 -8.97
CA VAL A 225 -7.55 -2.05 -8.25
C VAL A 225 -6.79 -1.45 -7.07
N VAL A 226 -6.91 -2.09 -5.92
CA VAL A 226 -6.03 -1.91 -4.76
C VAL A 226 -5.06 -3.08 -4.76
N SER A 227 -3.77 -2.83 -4.81
CA SER A 227 -2.75 -3.87 -4.69
C SER A 227 -1.43 -3.32 -4.18
N HIS A 228 -0.67 -4.18 -3.52
CA HIS A 228 0.73 -3.95 -3.16
C HIS A 228 1.71 -4.53 -4.20
N ASP A 229 1.23 -5.30 -5.18
CA ASP A 229 2.06 -5.83 -6.27
C ASP A 229 2.38 -4.74 -7.30
N ARG A 230 3.58 -4.17 -7.18
CA ARG A 230 4.08 -3.10 -8.08
C ARG A 230 4.19 -3.57 -9.53
N ALA A 231 4.46 -4.86 -9.77
CA ALA A 231 4.54 -5.40 -11.12
C ALA A 231 3.16 -5.41 -11.80
N LEU A 232 2.11 -5.82 -11.07
CA LEU A 232 0.73 -5.70 -11.54
C LEU A 232 0.37 -4.24 -11.83
N LEU A 233 0.58 -3.34 -10.84
CA LEU A 233 0.23 -1.92 -11.00
C LEU A 233 0.94 -1.27 -12.20
N ARG A 234 2.23 -1.56 -12.40
CA ARG A 234 2.99 -1.09 -13.60
C ARG A 234 2.43 -1.63 -14.90
N ALA A 235 1.90 -2.85 -14.87
CA ALA A 235 1.45 -3.54 -16.06
C ALA A 235 0.06 -3.12 -16.53
N VAL A 236 -0.84 -2.72 -15.59
CA VAL A 236 -2.27 -2.57 -15.90
C VAL A 236 -2.84 -1.20 -15.59
N ALA A 237 -2.23 -0.39 -14.70
CA ALA A 237 -2.79 0.88 -14.26
C ALA A 237 -2.24 2.06 -15.10
N GLU A 238 -3.13 2.93 -15.54
CA GLU A 238 -2.83 4.17 -16.27
C GLU A 238 -3.01 5.41 -15.39
N GLU A 239 -3.91 5.31 -14.39
CA GLU A 239 -4.22 6.36 -13.43
C GLU A 239 -4.05 5.85 -12.01
N PHE A 240 -3.60 6.72 -11.11
CA PHE A 240 -3.36 6.41 -9.71
C PHE A 240 -4.06 7.41 -8.81
N LEU A 241 -5.03 6.96 -8.02
CA LEU A 241 -5.63 7.72 -6.94
C LEU A 241 -4.85 7.47 -5.65
N ASP A 242 -4.08 8.45 -5.22
CA ASP A 242 -3.27 8.38 -4.01
C ASP A 242 -4.05 8.95 -2.82
N LEU A 243 -4.28 8.10 -1.81
CA LEU A 243 -5.00 8.44 -0.57
C LEU A 243 -4.04 8.82 0.57
N ASP A 244 -2.74 8.85 0.32
CA ASP A 244 -1.77 9.31 1.31
C ASP A 244 -1.94 10.81 1.59
N PRO A 245 -1.44 11.31 2.73
CA PRO A 245 -1.52 12.72 3.06
C PRO A 245 -0.97 13.60 1.95
N SER A 246 -1.68 14.67 1.67
CA SER A 246 -1.32 15.70 0.72
C SER A 246 -1.30 17.08 1.41
N ARG A 247 -0.76 18.08 0.74
CA ARG A 247 -0.70 19.46 1.24
C ARG A 247 -2.07 20.03 1.66
N ASP A 248 -3.11 19.71 0.89
CA ASP A 248 -4.49 20.19 1.10
C ASP A 248 -5.39 19.16 1.79
N GLY A 249 -4.84 18.01 2.19
CA GLY A 249 -5.58 16.93 2.84
C GLY A 249 -6.52 16.15 1.92
N ARG A 250 -6.46 16.37 0.59
CA ARG A 250 -7.30 15.69 -0.40
C ARG A 250 -6.57 14.59 -1.13
N PRO A 251 -7.25 13.53 -1.54
CA PRO A 251 -6.68 12.55 -2.45
C PRO A 251 -6.19 13.18 -3.74
N GLN A 252 -5.09 12.66 -4.28
CA GLN A 252 -4.48 13.15 -5.52
C GLN A 252 -4.61 12.11 -6.62
N LEU A 253 -5.04 12.55 -7.81
CA LEU A 253 -5.11 11.71 -9.01
C LEU A 253 -3.92 12.02 -9.92
N PHE A 254 -3.18 10.99 -10.28
CA PHE A 254 -2.02 11.06 -11.17
C PHE A 254 -2.28 10.21 -12.41
N ALA A 255 -1.98 10.76 -13.59
CA ALA A 255 -2.00 10.05 -14.86
C ALA A 255 -0.58 9.71 -15.33
N GLY A 256 -0.48 8.91 -16.39
CA GLY A 256 0.81 8.52 -16.99
C GLY A 256 1.41 7.25 -16.40
N GLY A 257 0.55 6.38 -15.87
CA GLY A 257 0.95 5.08 -15.33
C GLY A 257 1.80 5.19 -14.06
N TYR A 258 2.46 4.12 -13.71
CA TYR A 258 3.26 4.03 -12.47
C TYR A 258 4.37 5.09 -12.42
N ALA A 259 5.07 5.32 -13.53
CA ALA A 259 6.13 6.33 -13.60
C ALA A 259 5.57 7.75 -13.43
N GLY A 260 4.41 8.06 -14.05
CA GLY A 260 3.74 9.33 -13.89
C GLY A 260 3.30 9.58 -12.44
N TRP A 261 2.80 8.55 -11.76
CA TRP A 261 2.47 8.61 -10.33
C TRP A 261 3.70 8.90 -9.47
N GLN A 262 4.80 8.15 -9.66
CA GLN A 262 6.04 8.36 -8.89
C GLN A 262 6.57 9.79 -9.06
N GLU A 263 6.65 10.27 -10.30
CA GLU A 263 7.14 11.60 -10.60
C GLU A 263 6.19 12.69 -10.11
N GLY A 264 4.88 12.52 -10.32
CA GLY A 264 3.85 13.45 -9.85
C GLY A 264 3.85 13.58 -8.34
N ARG A 265 3.95 12.45 -7.61
CA ARG A 265 4.07 12.40 -6.15
C ARG A 265 5.35 13.10 -5.66
N ARG A 266 6.49 12.83 -6.32
CA ARG A 266 7.75 13.50 -5.99
C ARG A 266 7.64 15.01 -6.10
N ARG A 267 7.13 15.52 -7.22
CA ARG A 267 6.93 16.97 -7.45
C ARG A 267 5.91 17.59 -6.49
N ALA A 268 4.81 16.89 -6.21
CA ALA A 268 3.81 17.37 -5.25
C ALA A 268 4.42 17.52 -3.86
N ARG A 269 5.25 16.55 -3.47
CA ARG A 269 5.94 16.57 -2.20
C ARG A 269 7.02 17.65 -2.10
N GLU A 270 7.84 17.82 -3.13
CA GLU A 270 8.87 18.87 -3.17
C GLU A 270 8.24 20.27 -3.02
N ARG A 271 7.10 20.50 -3.70
CA ARG A 271 6.35 21.74 -3.53
C ARG A 271 5.81 21.90 -2.12
N TRP A 272 5.27 20.83 -1.53
CA TRP A 272 4.76 20.86 -0.16
C TRP A 272 5.86 21.18 0.86
N GLU A 273 7.03 20.52 0.75
CA GLU A 273 8.20 20.77 1.60
C GLU A 273 8.65 22.23 1.48
N HIS A 274 8.75 22.77 0.25
CA HIS A 274 9.12 24.15 0.00
C HIS A 274 8.13 25.17 0.60
N ASP A 275 6.84 24.98 0.34
CA ASP A 275 5.80 25.86 0.87
C ASP A 275 5.75 25.87 2.41
N HIS A 276 5.98 24.71 3.03
CA HIS A 276 6.04 24.59 4.49
C HIS A 276 7.28 25.28 5.06
N GLU A 277 8.46 25.07 4.42
CA GLU A 277 9.71 25.73 4.80
C GLU A 277 9.61 27.24 4.68
N ASP A 278 9.01 27.77 3.61
CA ASP A 278 8.80 29.19 3.40
C ASP A 278 7.95 29.81 4.51
N GLN A 279 6.84 29.14 4.89
CA GLN A 279 5.99 29.63 5.99
C GLN A 279 6.71 29.59 7.33
N LEU A 280 7.53 28.56 7.58
CA LEU A 280 8.35 28.51 8.81
C LEU A 280 9.44 29.59 8.83
N ALA A 281 10.10 29.83 7.69
CA ALA A 281 11.13 30.85 7.57
C ALA A 281 10.54 32.26 7.80
N GLU A 282 9.38 32.55 7.22
CA GLU A 282 8.68 33.82 7.45
C GLU A 282 8.27 33.99 8.91
N ARG A 283 7.71 32.93 9.53
CA ARG A 283 7.40 32.96 10.97
C ARG A 283 8.64 33.19 11.84
N ALA A 284 9.78 32.61 11.48
CA ALA A 284 11.04 32.83 12.18
C ALA A 284 11.51 34.29 12.04
N ARG A 285 11.46 34.88 10.83
CA ARG A 285 11.76 36.28 10.57
C ARG A 285 10.89 37.23 11.40
N LEU A 286 9.57 36.98 11.44
CA LEU A 286 8.63 37.77 12.23
C LEU A 286 8.93 37.67 13.73
N ARG A 287 9.26 36.47 14.24
CA ARG A 287 9.68 36.28 15.64
C ARG A 287 10.95 37.05 15.97
N GLU A 288 11.95 37.00 15.11
CA GLU A 288 13.19 37.75 15.27
C GLU A 288 12.95 39.26 15.25
N ALA A 289 12.09 39.74 14.35
CA ALA A 289 11.70 41.13 14.28
C ALA A 289 10.97 41.61 15.54
N VAL A 290 10.13 40.79 16.16
CA VAL A 290 9.49 41.04 17.46
C VAL A 290 10.51 41.05 18.58
N ALA A 291 11.43 40.06 18.63
CA ALA A 291 12.49 39.99 19.63
C ALA A 291 13.40 41.21 19.58
N GLY A 292 13.87 41.61 18.39
CA GLY A 292 14.69 42.79 18.19
C GLY A 292 13.93 44.12 18.51
N ALA A 293 12.64 44.16 18.32
CA ALA A 293 11.85 45.33 18.74
C ALA A 293 11.69 45.40 20.26
N ARG A 294 11.53 44.28 20.95
CA ARG A 294 11.50 44.17 22.42
C ARG A 294 12.85 44.56 23.04
N GLU A 295 13.95 44.11 22.47
CA GLU A 295 15.29 44.44 22.92
C GLU A 295 15.56 45.96 22.83
N ARG A 296 15.18 46.58 21.72
CA ARG A 296 15.27 48.04 21.56
C ARG A 296 14.47 48.82 22.59
N LEU A 297 13.32 48.28 23.03
CA LEU A 297 12.54 48.88 24.12
C LEU A 297 13.27 48.74 25.47
N SER A 298 13.92 47.59 25.73
CA SER A 298 14.63 47.34 27.00
C SER A 298 15.96 48.04 27.09
N THR A 299 16.74 48.17 25.99
CA THR A 299 18.07 48.78 25.93
C THR A 299 18.01 50.30 25.69
N GLY A 300 16.94 50.81 25.06
CA GLY A 300 16.75 52.22 24.76
C GLY A 300 16.48 53.13 25.97
N TRP A 301 16.39 52.58 27.18
CA TRP A 301 16.02 53.33 28.39
C TRP A 301 17.21 53.46 29.38
N ARG A 302 18.44 53.87 28.91
CA ARG A 302 19.45 54.47 29.81
C ARG A 302 19.40 55.98 29.63
N PRO A 303 19.05 56.76 30.69
CA PRO A 303 19.04 58.20 30.58
C PRO A 303 20.47 58.73 30.53
N ASP A 304 20.89 59.28 29.40
CA ASP A 304 22.02 60.18 29.35
C ASP A 304 21.69 61.47 30.13
N LYS A 305 22.49 61.78 31.12
CA LYS A 305 22.35 63.00 31.92
C LYS A 305 22.60 64.23 31.00
N GLY A 306 21.54 64.89 30.51
CA GLY A 306 21.75 66.20 29.89
C GLY A 306 20.82 66.67 28.76
N HIS A 307 19.81 65.94 28.32
CA HIS A 307 18.95 66.38 27.21
C HIS A 307 17.48 66.56 27.65
N GLY A 308 16.88 67.67 27.18
CA GLY A 308 15.57 68.19 27.61
C GLY A 308 14.38 67.25 27.50
N LYS A 309 13.44 67.39 28.44
CA LYS A 309 12.23 66.56 28.63
C LYS A 309 11.30 66.41 27.40
N HIS A 310 11.35 67.33 26.45
CA HIS A 310 10.41 67.34 25.30
C HIS A 310 10.74 66.41 24.15
N GLN A 311 11.99 66.01 23.92
CA GLN A 311 12.31 65.06 22.85
C GLN A 311 12.15 63.58 23.25
N ARG A 312 11.96 63.30 24.54
CA ARG A 312 11.83 61.92 25.08
C ARG A 312 10.39 61.40 24.99
N GLN A 313 9.38 62.28 25.03
CA GLN A 313 7.96 61.85 24.96
C GLN A 313 7.50 61.53 23.55
N SER A 314 8.16 61.97 22.47
CA SER A 314 7.74 61.75 21.08
C SER A 314 8.28 60.46 20.44
N ARG A 315 9.32 59.85 20.97
CA ARG A 315 9.92 58.62 20.40
C ARG A 315 9.40 57.31 21.00
N ALA A 316 8.99 57.30 22.26
CA ALA A 316 8.48 56.11 22.93
C ALA A 316 7.16 55.58 22.34
N PRO A 317 6.20 56.40 21.96
CA PRO A 317 4.96 55.90 21.31
C PRO A 317 5.22 55.20 19.99
N GLY A 318 6.13 55.67 19.15
CA GLY A 318 6.46 55.08 17.85
C GLY A 318 7.13 53.71 17.96
N VAL A 319 8.00 53.53 18.98
CA VAL A 319 8.66 52.22 19.19
C VAL A 319 7.67 51.19 19.73
N VAL A 320 6.77 51.59 20.64
CA VAL A 320 5.69 50.73 21.16
C VAL A 320 4.74 50.38 20.06
N GLN A 321 4.36 51.34 19.21
CA GLN A 321 3.46 51.10 18.09
C GLN A 321 4.09 50.16 17.04
N ALA A 322 5.38 50.30 16.75
CA ALA A 322 6.13 49.40 15.88
C ALA A 322 6.21 47.98 16.44
N LEU A 323 6.39 47.82 17.76
CA LEU A 323 6.35 46.48 18.40
C LEU A 323 4.95 45.87 18.27
N ARG A 324 3.89 46.60 18.64
CA ARG A 324 2.53 46.08 18.54
C ARG A 324 2.15 45.70 17.12
N ARG A 325 2.60 46.43 16.11
CA ARG A 325 2.39 46.09 14.70
C ARG A 325 3.07 44.79 14.35
N ARG A 326 4.34 44.55 14.75
CA ARG A 326 5.06 43.34 14.50
C ARG A 326 4.51 42.12 15.25
N GLU A 327 4.02 42.34 16.48
CA GLU A 327 3.28 41.32 17.23
C GLU A 327 1.99 40.92 16.50
N ALA A 328 1.23 41.91 16.02
CA ALA A 328 0.03 41.66 15.23
C ALA A 328 0.33 40.95 13.88
N GLU A 329 1.45 41.29 13.21
CA GLU A 329 1.90 40.62 12.00
C GLU A 329 2.28 39.15 12.31
N LEU A 330 2.97 38.89 13.43
CA LEU A 330 3.31 37.52 13.86
C LEU A 330 2.06 36.71 14.24
N ASP A 331 1.14 37.31 14.96
CA ASP A 331 -0.13 36.66 15.37
C ASP A 331 -1.03 36.37 14.17
N ALA A 332 -1.02 37.23 13.16
CA ALA A 332 -1.74 37.04 11.91
C ALA A 332 -1.10 35.96 11.01
N HIS A 333 0.19 35.72 11.16
CA HIS A 333 0.90 34.71 10.38
C HIS A 333 0.70 33.31 10.96
N VAL A 334 -0.30 32.60 10.47
CA VAL A 334 -0.57 31.20 10.82
C VAL A 334 0.08 30.29 9.78
N VAL A 335 0.88 29.31 10.25
CA VAL A 335 1.37 28.24 9.38
C VAL A 335 0.19 27.36 9.00
N THR A 336 -0.31 27.51 7.78
CA THR A 336 -1.50 26.79 7.26
C THR A 336 -1.13 25.52 6.51
N VAL A 337 0.08 25.46 5.98
CA VAL A 337 0.59 24.25 5.33
C VAL A 337 0.98 23.23 6.40
N PRO A 338 0.36 22.05 6.43
CA PRO A 338 0.70 21.00 7.41
C PRO A 338 2.15 20.52 7.20
N GLU A 339 2.75 20.00 8.26
CA GLU A 339 4.07 19.38 8.19
C GLU A 339 4.04 18.18 7.22
N PRO A 340 4.90 18.15 6.18
CA PRO A 340 4.95 17.02 5.28
C PRO A 340 5.39 15.75 6.00
N PRO A 341 4.87 14.56 5.64
CA PRO A 341 5.34 13.30 6.20
C PRO A 341 6.85 13.17 6.00
N LEU A 342 7.57 12.63 6.96
CA LEU A 342 9.01 12.44 6.84
C LEU A 342 9.33 11.39 5.77
N ARG A 343 10.44 11.57 5.02
CA ARG A 343 10.99 10.56 4.11
C ARG A 343 11.75 9.50 4.91
N LEU A 344 11.84 8.30 4.35
CA LEU A 344 12.74 7.28 4.88
C LEU A 344 14.17 7.84 4.91
N ARG A 345 14.71 8.01 6.11
CA ARG A 345 16.13 8.30 6.31
C ARG A 345 16.86 7.00 6.58
N PHE A 346 17.53 6.52 5.57
CA PHE A 346 18.43 5.39 5.73
C PHE A 346 19.74 5.90 6.38
N PRO A 347 20.19 5.35 7.52
CA PRO A 347 21.39 5.83 8.17
C PRO A 347 22.63 5.56 7.31
N GLU A 348 23.63 6.42 7.40
CA GLU A 348 24.95 6.10 6.87
C GLU A 348 25.50 4.90 7.64
N LEU A 349 25.79 3.83 6.93
CA LEU A 349 26.27 2.60 7.52
C LEU A 349 27.79 2.51 7.36
N PRO A 350 28.55 2.27 8.45
CA PRO A 350 29.99 2.24 8.40
C PRO A 350 30.45 0.99 7.64
N ALA A 351 31.02 1.18 6.47
CA ALA A 351 31.62 0.10 5.70
C ALA A 351 32.75 0.63 4.82
N ARG A 352 33.88 -0.07 4.81
CA ARG A 352 34.92 0.13 3.80
C ARG A 352 34.75 -0.93 2.73
N ALA A 353 34.53 -0.52 1.50
CA ALA A 353 34.30 -1.43 0.38
C ALA A 353 35.36 -2.54 0.31
N GLY A 354 34.92 -3.76 0.06
CA GLY A 354 35.81 -4.93 -0.03
C GLY A 354 36.30 -5.52 1.29
N THR A 355 35.93 -4.93 2.46
CA THR A 355 36.27 -5.56 3.76
C THR A 355 35.45 -6.82 3.95
N PRO A 356 36.08 -8.01 4.17
CA PRO A 356 35.35 -9.23 4.45
C PRO A 356 34.51 -9.08 5.73
N LEU A 357 33.23 -9.45 5.68
CA LEU A 357 32.31 -9.30 6.81
C LEU A 357 31.74 -10.63 7.30
N LEU A 358 31.42 -11.55 6.36
CA LEU A 358 30.79 -12.80 6.67
C LEU A 358 31.26 -13.89 5.68
N ARG A 359 31.49 -15.09 6.19
CA ARG A 359 31.75 -16.29 5.38
C ARG A 359 30.93 -17.45 5.92
N ALA A 360 30.25 -18.12 5.03
CA ALA A 360 29.52 -19.36 5.28
C ALA A 360 30.14 -20.47 4.42
N ASP A 361 30.57 -21.55 5.03
CA ASP A 361 31.19 -22.70 4.37
C ASP A 361 30.30 -23.93 4.55
N GLU A 362 29.73 -24.47 3.44
CA GLU A 362 28.90 -25.68 3.37
C GLU A 362 27.75 -25.71 4.40
N VAL A 363 27.10 -24.55 4.64
CA VAL A 363 26.03 -24.43 5.63
C VAL A 363 24.74 -25.06 5.17
N ALA A 364 24.18 -25.95 6.01
CA ALA A 364 22.84 -26.50 5.80
C ALA A 364 22.12 -26.73 7.13
N VAL A 365 20.79 -26.73 7.07
CA VAL A 365 19.91 -27.08 8.19
C VAL A 365 19.04 -28.27 7.78
N ALA A 366 19.19 -29.39 8.47
CA ALA A 366 18.48 -30.62 8.18
C ALA A 366 16.95 -30.39 8.15
N GLY A 367 16.30 -30.89 7.10
CA GLY A 367 14.86 -30.76 6.88
C GLY A 367 14.37 -29.33 6.53
N ARG A 368 15.30 -28.35 6.35
CA ARG A 368 14.96 -26.98 5.98
C ARG A 368 15.70 -26.43 4.77
N THR A 369 16.87 -26.99 4.44
CA THR A 369 17.65 -26.59 3.26
C THR A 369 17.96 -27.83 2.43
N ALA A 370 17.70 -27.77 1.12
CA ALA A 370 17.87 -28.90 0.22
C ALA A 370 19.35 -29.26 -0.08
N ARG A 371 20.24 -28.26 -0.05
CA ARG A 371 21.67 -28.42 -0.30
C ARG A 371 22.48 -27.46 0.57
N PRO A 372 23.73 -27.85 0.91
CA PRO A 372 24.68 -26.94 1.55
C PRO A 372 24.96 -25.70 0.70
N VAL A 373 25.15 -24.56 1.37
CA VAL A 373 25.43 -23.26 0.74
C VAL A 373 26.80 -22.78 1.19
N THR A 374 27.63 -22.37 0.24
CA THR A 374 28.90 -21.69 0.50
C THR A 374 28.83 -20.29 -0.10
N LEU A 375 29.07 -19.25 0.72
CA LEU A 375 29.13 -17.88 0.27
C LEU A 375 30.04 -17.03 1.15
N ALA A 376 30.54 -15.93 0.60
CA ALA A 376 31.26 -14.90 1.34
C ALA A 376 30.64 -13.55 1.02
N LEU A 377 30.65 -12.63 1.98
CA LEU A 377 30.15 -11.29 1.83
C LEU A 377 31.17 -10.28 2.33
N ALA A 378 31.53 -9.34 1.48
CA ALA A 378 32.32 -8.18 1.82
C ALA A 378 31.46 -6.90 1.81
N ALA A 379 31.94 -5.87 2.47
CA ALA A 379 31.27 -4.57 2.51
C ALA A 379 31.05 -4.03 1.08
N GLY A 380 29.84 -3.56 0.82
CA GLY A 380 29.42 -3.11 -0.50
C GLY A 380 28.89 -4.19 -1.42
N GLU A 381 29.03 -5.48 -1.08
CA GLU A 381 28.49 -6.56 -1.90
C GLU A 381 26.98 -6.70 -1.79
N ARG A 382 26.39 -7.24 -2.83
CA ARG A 382 24.95 -7.41 -3.02
C ARG A 382 24.66 -8.86 -3.38
N LEU A 383 23.58 -9.41 -2.82
CA LEU A 383 23.15 -10.77 -3.14
C LEU A 383 21.63 -10.88 -3.13
N LEU A 384 21.05 -11.47 -4.18
CA LEU A 384 19.66 -11.89 -4.21
C LEU A 384 19.58 -13.39 -3.91
N VAL A 385 18.73 -13.76 -2.94
CA VAL A 385 18.41 -15.15 -2.63
C VAL A 385 17.01 -15.44 -3.19
N THR A 386 16.92 -16.38 -4.13
CA THR A 386 15.67 -16.74 -4.79
C THR A 386 15.39 -18.23 -4.62
N GLY A 387 14.12 -18.63 -4.71
CA GLY A 387 13.69 -20.02 -4.56
C GLY A 387 12.20 -20.09 -4.24
N ARG A 388 11.58 -21.27 -4.42
CA ARG A 388 10.17 -21.50 -4.11
C ARG A 388 9.89 -21.28 -2.61
N ASN A 389 8.62 -21.13 -2.26
CA ASN A 389 8.22 -21.12 -0.85
C ASN A 389 8.62 -22.47 -0.21
N GLY A 390 9.24 -22.40 0.97
CA GLY A 390 9.79 -23.58 1.65
C GLY A 390 11.21 -23.99 1.21
N ALA A 391 11.83 -23.33 0.23
CA ALA A 391 13.20 -23.66 -0.22
C ALA A 391 14.32 -23.31 0.80
N GLY A 392 13.97 -22.81 2.00
CA GLY A 392 14.95 -22.51 3.04
C GLY A 392 15.54 -21.09 2.99
N LYS A 393 14.94 -20.13 2.26
CA LYS A 393 15.43 -18.74 2.18
C LYS A 393 15.56 -18.09 3.57
N SER A 394 14.48 -18.07 4.34
CA SER A 394 14.43 -17.52 5.70
C SER A 394 15.39 -18.25 6.63
N THR A 395 15.50 -19.58 6.49
CA THR A 395 16.43 -20.40 7.26
C THR A 395 17.88 -20.02 6.97
N LEU A 396 18.24 -19.85 5.69
CA LEU A 396 19.58 -19.39 5.31
C LEU A 396 19.89 -18.02 5.91
N LEU A 397 18.98 -17.05 5.81
CA LEU A 397 19.18 -15.72 6.39
C LEU A 397 19.34 -15.76 7.91
N ALA A 398 18.56 -16.59 8.62
CA ALA A 398 18.69 -16.78 10.06
C ALA A 398 20.02 -17.41 10.46
N VAL A 399 20.54 -18.35 9.66
CA VAL A 399 21.88 -18.94 9.84
C VAL A 399 22.96 -17.88 9.61
N LEU A 400 22.86 -17.10 8.54
CA LEU A 400 23.81 -16.00 8.24
C LEU A 400 23.78 -14.91 9.32
N ALA A 401 22.64 -14.68 9.96
CA ALA A 401 22.49 -13.73 11.07
C ALA A 401 23.06 -14.26 12.40
N GLY A 402 23.33 -15.57 12.49
CA GLY A 402 23.72 -16.22 13.76
C GLY A 402 22.52 -16.46 14.69
N GLU A 403 21.28 -16.27 14.22
CA GLU A 403 20.04 -16.52 14.99
C GLU A 403 19.68 -18.03 14.99
N LEU A 404 20.22 -18.81 14.05
CA LEU A 404 20.03 -20.25 13.93
C LEU A 404 21.37 -20.94 13.69
N ALA A 405 21.69 -21.95 14.50
CA ALA A 405 22.88 -22.77 14.27
C ALA A 405 22.66 -23.70 13.06
N PRO A 406 23.63 -23.81 12.12
CA PRO A 406 23.55 -24.78 11.04
C PRO A 406 23.72 -26.21 11.57
N THR A 407 23.11 -27.18 10.89
CA THR A 407 23.32 -28.62 11.20
C THR A 407 24.67 -29.11 10.66
N THR A 408 25.08 -28.56 9.51
CA THR A 408 26.38 -28.83 8.87
C THR A 408 26.99 -27.52 8.41
N GLY A 409 28.30 -27.49 8.28
CA GLY A 409 29.04 -26.28 7.90
C GLY A 409 29.27 -25.32 9.04
N ASP A 410 29.83 -24.17 8.71
CA ASP A 410 30.19 -23.11 9.69
C ASP A 410 29.92 -21.72 9.12
N VAL A 411 29.54 -20.77 9.99
CA VAL A 411 29.40 -19.36 9.66
C VAL A 411 30.36 -18.56 10.52
N ARG A 412 31.20 -17.78 9.88
CA ARG A 412 32.18 -16.91 10.53
C ARG A 412 31.87 -15.45 10.25
N HIS A 413 31.62 -14.71 11.30
CA HIS A 413 31.53 -13.26 11.26
C HIS A 413 32.91 -12.64 11.53
N HIS A 414 33.29 -11.67 10.72
CA HIS A 414 34.47 -10.85 11.05
C HIS A 414 34.21 -10.06 12.33
N ALA A 415 35.26 -9.78 13.11
CA ALA A 415 35.12 -9.05 14.38
C ALA A 415 34.43 -7.68 14.26
N THR A 416 34.50 -7.05 13.09
CA THR A 416 33.84 -5.77 12.79
C THR A 416 32.45 -5.92 12.18
N ALA A 417 31.96 -7.15 11.93
CA ALA A 417 30.66 -7.38 11.32
C ALA A 417 29.56 -7.06 12.33
N ARG A 418 28.64 -6.21 11.89
CA ARG A 418 27.37 -5.92 12.58
C ARG A 418 26.24 -6.36 11.67
N VAL A 419 25.67 -7.51 11.98
CA VAL A 419 24.63 -8.13 11.15
C VAL A 419 23.25 -7.72 11.68
N ALA A 420 22.37 -7.30 10.79
CA ALA A 420 20.96 -7.11 11.12
C ALA A 420 20.10 -7.92 10.17
N LEU A 421 19.25 -8.77 10.74
CA LEU A 421 18.20 -9.49 10.02
C LEU A 421 16.88 -8.77 10.20
N VAL A 422 16.27 -8.38 9.07
CA VAL A 422 14.88 -7.92 9.00
C VAL A 422 14.06 -9.11 8.49
N GLY A 423 13.61 -9.95 9.42
CA GLY A 423 12.87 -11.18 9.15
C GLY A 423 11.49 -10.93 8.55
N GLN A 424 10.80 -11.96 8.07
CA GLN A 424 9.46 -11.85 7.48
C GLN A 424 8.40 -11.46 8.52
N GLU A 425 8.50 -11.95 9.75
CA GLU A 425 7.61 -11.64 10.87
C GLU A 425 8.27 -10.65 11.83
N VAL A 426 7.45 -9.85 12.47
CA VAL A 426 7.90 -9.01 13.58
C VAL A 426 8.01 -9.91 14.81
N PRO A 427 9.11 -9.84 15.59
CA PRO A 427 9.22 -10.57 16.84
C PRO A 427 8.05 -10.29 17.79
N ASP A 428 7.76 -11.23 18.68
CA ASP A 428 6.78 -11.02 19.74
C ASP A 428 7.34 -10.00 20.74
N TRP A 429 6.78 -8.81 20.74
CA TRP A 429 7.22 -7.69 21.54
C TRP A 429 6.26 -7.44 22.71
N ASP A 430 6.79 -6.86 23.79
CA ASP A 430 5.96 -6.29 24.84
C ASP A 430 4.95 -5.29 24.23
N PRO A 431 3.63 -5.52 24.36
CA PRO A 431 2.61 -4.70 23.71
C PRO A 431 2.36 -3.35 24.40
N GLU A 432 2.80 -3.17 25.64
CA GLU A 432 2.42 -2.06 26.51
C GLU A 432 3.15 -0.74 26.18
N PRO A 433 4.49 -0.71 25.97
CA PRO A 433 5.20 0.54 25.73
C PRO A 433 4.77 1.19 24.42
N THR A 434 4.83 2.51 24.35
CA THR A 434 4.68 3.23 23.09
C THR A 434 5.83 2.89 22.14
N ALA A 435 5.62 3.04 20.84
CA ALA A 435 6.67 2.80 19.85
C ALA A 435 7.94 3.63 20.12
N GLN A 436 7.77 4.87 20.62
CA GLN A 436 8.88 5.75 20.99
C GLN A 436 9.67 5.18 22.17
N GLU A 437 9.01 4.80 23.26
CA GLU A 437 9.65 4.22 24.45
C GLU A 437 10.33 2.90 24.14
N PHE A 438 9.67 2.06 23.33
CA PHE A 438 10.21 0.79 22.85
C PHE A 438 11.51 1.00 22.07
N TYR A 439 11.50 1.92 21.10
CA TYR A 439 12.67 2.26 20.30
C TYR A 439 13.82 2.79 21.18
N GLU A 440 13.55 3.77 22.04
CA GLU A 440 14.54 4.37 22.94
C GLU A 440 15.16 3.35 23.91
N ARG A 441 14.38 2.38 24.38
CA ARG A 441 14.88 1.30 25.23
C ARG A 441 15.88 0.42 24.48
N HIS A 442 15.56 0.07 23.23
CA HIS A 442 16.46 -0.74 22.40
C HIS A 442 17.73 0.01 22.01
N VAL A 443 17.60 1.28 21.71
CA VAL A 443 18.74 2.12 21.29
C VAL A 443 19.70 2.39 22.46
N ARG A 444 19.19 2.57 23.67
CA ARG A 444 20.03 2.76 24.88
C ARG A 444 20.95 1.57 25.19
N GLY A 445 20.54 0.36 24.78
CA GLY A 445 21.36 -0.85 24.93
C GLY A 445 22.41 -1.06 23.84
N LEU A 446 22.44 -0.20 22.80
CA LEU A 446 23.39 -0.32 21.70
C LEU A 446 24.71 0.40 22.06
N GLU A 447 25.77 -0.38 22.26
CA GLU A 447 27.13 0.16 22.34
C GLU A 447 27.63 0.51 20.93
N LEU A 448 27.48 1.77 20.54
CA LEU A 448 27.99 2.28 19.27
C LEU A 448 29.42 2.80 19.48
N ASN A 449 30.42 2.00 19.11
CA ASN A 449 31.85 2.29 19.30
C ASN A 449 32.38 3.42 18.39
N ASP A 450 31.53 4.04 17.55
CA ASP A 450 31.93 5.06 16.59
C ASP A 450 31.58 6.49 17.01
N GLY A 451 31.04 6.67 18.23
CA GLY A 451 30.70 7.99 18.78
C GLY A 451 29.54 8.70 18.11
N ILE A 452 28.87 8.06 17.13
CA ILE A 452 27.73 8.65 16.41
C ILE A 452 26.44 8.18 17.05
N ALA A 453 25.63 9.11 17.55
CA ALA A 453 24.34 8.81 18.14
C ALA A 453 23.37 8.19 17.11
N PRO A 454 22.56 7.21 17.51
CA PRO A 454 21.49 6.67 16.67
C PRO A 454 20.51 7.76 16.25
N LEU A 455 19.94 7.64 15.05
CA LEU A 455 18.87 8.54 14.62
C LEU A 455 17.69 8.45 15.57
N PRO A 456 17.12 9.57 16.06
CA PRO A 456 15.85 9.53 16.77
C PRO A 456 14.75 8.89 15.92
N LEU A 457 13.85 8.12 16.53
CA LEU A 457 12.74 7.48 15.78
C LEU A 457 11.97 8.48 14.91
N ALA A 458 11.77 9.70 15.43
CA ALA A 458 11.15 10.79 14.69
C ALA A 458 11.87 11.14 13.39
N ALA A 459 13.19 11.04 13.36
CA ALA A 459 14.00 11.41 12.21
C ALA A 459 14.15 10.29 11.18
N THR A 460 13.75 9.06 11.50
CA THR A 460 13.84 7.92 10.55
C THR A 460 12.86 8.02 9.38
N GLY A 461 11.78 8.79 9.52
CA GLY A 461 10.71 8.85 8.54
C GLY A 461 9.83 7.60 8.46
N LEU A 462 10.03 6.62 9.35
CA LEU A 462 9.33 5.35 9.32
C LEU A 462 7.96 5.37 10.03
N LEU A 463 7.81 6.20 11.07
CA LEU A 463 6.56 6.29 11.83
C LEU A 463 6.08 7.73 11.96
N GLU A 464 4.80 7.96 11.66
CA GLU A 464 4.12 9.23 11.88
C GLU A 464 4.04 9.57 13.37
N LYS A 465 3.87 10.86 13.70
CA LYS A 465 3.82 11.36 15.08
C LYS A 465 2.79 10.62 15.94
N GLY A 466 1.58 10.38 15.43
CA GLY A 466 0.54 9.64 16.14
C GLY A 466 0.94 8.20 16.45
N ALA A 467 1.53 7.49 15.48
CA ALA A 467 1.95 6.11 15.65
C ALA A 467 3.11 5.95 16.65
N ARG A 468 4.00 6.95 16.76
CA ARG A 468 5.11 6.93 17.75
C ARG A 468 4.62 6.91 19.20
N HIS A 469 3.49 7.55 19.48
CA HIS A 469 2.87 7.60 20.81
C HIS A 469 1.79 6.52 21.02
N THR A 470 1.64 5.59 20.08
CA THR A 470 0.71 4.46 20.20
C THR A 470 1.44 3.27 20.81
N PRO A 471 0.82 2.54 21.76
CA PRO A 471 1.36 1.29 22.28
C PRO A 471 1.66 0.29 21.16
N VAL A 472 2.78 -0.45 21.28
CA VAL A 472 3.24 -1.39 20.25
C VAL A 472 2.18 -2.40 19.86
N GLY A 473 1.44 -2.93 20.84
CA GLY A 473 0.35 -3.89 20.60
C GLY A 473 -0.86 -3.32 19.85
N ARG A 474 -0.98 -1.99 19.74
CA ARG A 474 -2.06 -1.31 19.00
C ARG A 474 -1.62 -0.81 17.62
N LEU A 475 -0.35 -0.93 17.28
CA LEU A 475 0.15 -0.60 15.96
C LEU A 475 -0.40 -1.58 14.92
N SER A 476 -0.68 -1.09 13.71
CA SER A 476 -0.95 -1.98 12.57
C SER A 476 0.28 -2.81 12.22
N GLN A 477 0.10 -3.97 11.58
CA GLN A 477 1.22 -4.81 11.14
C GLN A 477 2.26 -4.03 10.31
N GLY A 478 1.82 -3.15 9.42
CA GLY A 478 2.72 -2.29 8.66
C GLY A 478 3.50 -1.31 9.54
N GLN A 479 2.88 -0.73 10.58
CA GLN A 479 3.56 0.14 11.53
C GLN A 479 4.54 -0.63 12.41
N GLN A 480 4.19 -1.82 12.87
CA GLN A 480 5.10 -2.72 13.60
C GLN A 480 6.31 -3.10 12.74
N ARG A 481 6.09 -3.40 11.45
CA ARG A 481 7.16 -3.69 10.49
C ARG A 481 8.11 -2.51 10.30
N ARG A 482 7.58 -1.29 10.22
CA ARG A 482 8.40 -0.07 10.14
C ARG A 482 9.18 0.20 11.43
N LEU A 483 8.57 -0.05 12.59
CA LEU A 483 9.28 0.03 13.87
C LEU A 483 10.41 -1.00 13.93
N HIS A 484 10.16 -2.23 13.46
CA HIS A 484 11.18 -3.27 13.38
C HIS A 484 12.37 -2.82 12.51
N LEU A 485 12.07 -2.30 11.33
CA LEU A 485 13.11 -1.75 10.44
C LEU A 485 13.89 -0.63 11.13
N ALA A 486 13.22 0.31 11.81
CA ALA A 486 13.87 1.40 12.54
C ALA A 486 14.83 0.89 13.62
N VAL A 487 14.39 -0.09 14.43
CA VAL A 487 15.21 -0.70 15.49
C VAL A 487 16.43 -1.41 14.91
N ARG A 488 16.27 -2.18 13.82
CA ARG A 488 17.39 -2.89 13.17
C ARG A 488 18.40 -1.94 12.53
N LEU A 489 17.94 -0.85 11.94
CA LEU A 489 18.83 0.18 11.36
C LEU A 489 19.53 1.05 12.40
N ALA A 490 18.94 1.22 13.59
CA ALA A 490 19.54 1.98 14.69
C ALA A 490 20.91 1.44 15.12
N ALA A 491 21.10 0.12 15.03
CA ALA A 491 22.38 -0.53 15.33
C ALA A 491 23.49 -0.23 14.30
N ARG A 492 23.19 0.52 13.23
CA ARG A 492 24.10 0.85 12.12
C ARG A 492 24.85 -0.39 11.60
N PRO A 493 24.10 -1.42 11.14
CA PRO A 493 24.72 -2.65 10.65
C PRO A 493 25.53 -2.41 9.38
N ASN A 494 26.62 -3.17 9.20
CA ASN A 494 27.34 -3.21 7.93
C ASN A 494 27.04 -4.46 7.10
N VAL A 495 26.20 -5.37 7.63
CA VAL A 495 25.58 -6.47 6.91
C VAL A 495 24.07 -6.42 7.14
N LEU A 496 23.31 -6.27 6.08
CA LEU A 496 21.85 -6.20 6.08
C LEU A 496 21.27 -7.44 5.39
N LEU A 497 20.49 -8.20 6.13
CA LEU A 497 19.77 -9.37 5.64
C LEU A 497 18.28 -9.07 5.66
N PHE A 498 17.63 -9.12 4.49
CA PHE A 498 16.19 -8.85 4.34
C PHE A 498 15.45 -10.09 3.89
N ASP A 499 14.43 -10.48 4.65
CA ASP A 499 13.51 -11.54 4.28
C ASP A 499 12.15 -10.94 3.92
N GLU A 500 11.81 -11.00 2.62
CA GLU A 500 10.60 -10.43 2.04
C GLU A 500 10.35 -8.96 2.48
N PRO A 501 11.27 -8.03 2.17
CA PRO A 501 11.20 -6.66 2.69
C PRO A 501 10.00 -5.86 2.20
N THR A 502 9.32 -6.30 1.14
CA THR A 502 8.18 -5.59 0.54
C THR A 502 6.86 -5.87 1.24
N ASN A 503 6.77 -6.96 2.03
CA ASN A 503 5.53 -7.35 2.69
C ASN A 503 5.05 -6.29 3.70
N HIS A 504 3.77 -5.94 3.62
CA HIS A 504 3.10 -4.98 4.51
C HIS A 504 3.62 -3.52 4.44
N LEU A 505 4.48 -3.19 3.50
CA LEU A 505 4.91 -1.82 3.23
C LEU A 505 4.11 -1.24 2.05
N SER A 506 3.91 0.09 2.06
CA SER A 506 3.30 0.77 0.91
C SER A 506 4.26 0.78 -0.29
N ALA A 507 3.71 0.81 -1.52
CA ALA A 507 4.52 0.83 -2.74
C ALA A 507 5.57 1.95 -2.74
N ALA A 508 5.22 3.13 -2.21
CA ALA A 508 6.13 4.26 -2.09
C ALA A 508 7.30 3.99 -1.13
N LEU A 509 7.02 3.42 0.05
CA LEU A 509 8.08 3.09 1.01
C LEU A 509 8.99 1.97 0.48
N VAL A 510 8.43 1.01 -0.27
CA VAL A 510 9.23 -0.03 -0.95
C VAL A 510 10.15 0.57 -1.99
N ASP A 511 9.69 1.58 -2.74
CA ASP A 511 10.53 2.28 -3.73
C ASP A 511 11.67 3.06 -3.02
N GLU A 512 11.37 3.79 -1.94
CA GLU A 512 12.38 4.49 -1.13
C GLU A 512 13.41 3.51 -0.52
N LEU A 513 12.94 2.38 0.03
CA LEU A 513 13.82 1.34 0.57
C LEU A 513 14.69 0.72 -0.53
N THR A 514 14.11 0.41 -1.69
CA THR A 514 14.84 -0.15 -2.83
C THR A 514 15.96 0.79 -3.29
N ALA A 515 15.70 2.09 -3.36
CA ALA A 515 16.72 3.10 -3.68
C ALA A 515 17.84 3.11 -2.62
N ALA A 516 17.48 3.14 -1.34
CA ALA A 516 18.45 3.12 -0.24
C ALA A 516 19.32 1.85 -0.22
N LEU A 517 18.74 0.68 -0.51
CA LEU A 517 19.48 -0.59 -0.60
C LEU A 517 20.49 -0.62 -1.76
N ARG A 518 20.23 0.11 -2.85
CA ARG A 518 21.17 0.23 -3.97
C ARG A 518 22.38 1.12 -3.62
N GLU A 519 22.17 2.14 -2.80
CA GLU A 519 23.15 3.19 -2.53
C GLU A 519 23.98 2.92 -1.27
N THR A 520 23.47 2.14 -0.31
CA THR A 520 24.19 1.90 0.97
C THR A 520 25.57 1.27 0.76
N ALA A 521 26.54 1.62 1.61
CA ALA A 521 27.87 1.03 1.63
C ALA A 521 27.91 -0.35 2.32
N ALA A 522 26.88 -0.73 3.06
CA ALA A 522 26.77 -2.03 3.74
C ALA A 522 26.67 -3.19 2.72
N ALA A 523 27.05 -4.40 3.13
CA ALA A 523 26.68 -5.61 2.41
C ALA A 523 25.17 -5.87 2.54
N VAL A 524 24.51 -6.25 1.46
CA VAL A 524 23.07 -6.47 1.46
C VAL A 524 22.70 -7.81 0.84
N VAL A 525 21.94 -8.61 1.58
CA VAL A 525 21.32 -9.84 1.09
C VAL A 525 19.81 -9.68 1.14
N VAL A 526 19.14 -9.92 0.03
CA VAL A 526 17.66 -9.84 -0.06
C VAL A 526 17.12 -11.19 -0.50
N ALA A 527 16.30 -11.81 0.33
CA ALA A 527 15.48 -12.95 -0.06
C ALA A 527 14.09 -12.45 -0.42
N THR A 528 13.62 -12.70 -1.64
CA THR A 528 12.30 -12.26 -2.08
C THR A 528 11.74 -13.08 -3.23
N HIS A 529 10.41 -13.04 -3.35
CA HIS A 529 9.67 -13.50 -4.51
C HIS A 529 8.92 -12.36 -5.23
N ASP A 530 9.04 -11.11 -4.72
CA ASP A 530 8.44 -9.92 -5.34
C ASP A 530 9.02 -9.70 -6.74
N ARG A 531 8.17 -9.81 -7.76
CA ARG A 531 8.55 -9.72 -9.19
C ARG A 531 9.19 -8.38 -9.53
N GLN A 532 8.69 -7.29 -8.95
CA GLN A 532 9.22 -5.97 -9.24
C GLN A 532 10.55 -5.74 -8.53
N LEU A 533 10.68 -6.17 -7.26
CA LEU A 533 11.96 -6.06 -6.55
C LEU A 533 13.06 -6.88 -7.23
N LEU A 534 12.73 -8.08 -7.72
CA LEU A 534 13.65 -8.89 -8.53
C LEU A 534 14.06 -8.18 -9.81
N ALA A 535 13.14 -7.52 -10.49
CA ALA A 535 13.44 -6.73 -11.70
C ALA A 535 14.27 -5.48 -11.36
N ASP A 536 13.93 -4.77 -10.28
CA ASP A 536 14.65 -3.59 -9.80
C ASP A 536 16.08 -3.90 -9.40
N LEU A 537 16.35 -5.11 -8.88
CA LEU A 537 17.65 -5.59 -8.41
C LEU A 537 18.28 -6.64 -9.35
N ALA A 538 17.83 -6.76 -10.59
CA ALA A 538 18.25 -7.79 -11.53
C ALA A 538 19.76 -7.82 -11.83
N ARG A 539 20.48 -6.72 -11.55
CA ARG A 539 21.95 -6.65 -11.74
C ARG A 539 22.74 -7.24 -10.56
N TRP A 540 22.08 -7.59 -9.46
CA TRP A 540 22.73 -8.18 -8.31
C TRP A 540 23.07 -9.66 -8.58
N PRO A 541 24.16 -10.21 -8.02
CA PRO A 541 24.41 -11.65 -8.04
C PRO A 541 23.23 -12.42 -7.45
N HIS A 542 22.90 -13.57 -8.04
CA HIS A 542 21.77 -14.41 -7.66
C HIS A 542 22.23 -15.74 -7.06
N LEU A 543 21.75 -16.07 -5.87
CA LEU A 543 21.81 -17.40 -5.27
C LEU A 543 20.41 -18.03 -5.38
N ARG A 544 20.29 -19.05 -6.22
CA ARG A 544 19.04 -19.80 -6.36
C ARG A 544 19.06 -21.02 -5.46
N LEU A 545 18.17 -21.05 -4.47
CA LEU A 545 17.99 -22.24 -3.64
C LEU A 545 17.13 -23.27 -4.37
N PRO A 546 17.59 -24.52 -4.49
CA PRO A 546 16.78 -25.59 -5.04
C PRO A 546 15.62 -25.91 -4.10
N SER A 547 14.47 -26.30 -4.64
CA SER A 547 13.40 -26.94 -3.87
C SER A 547 13.65 -28.44 -3.86
N ASP A 548 13.43 -29.10 -2.73
CA ASP A 548 13.20 -30.54 -2.72
C ASP A 548 11.99 -30.82 -3.63
N GLY A 549 12.15 -31.73 -4.59
CA GLY A 549 11.21 -32.05 -5.66
C GLY A 549 9.85 -32.54 -5.18
#